data_721e888e102c3546914c414edc0d58bf
#
_entry.id   721e888e102c3546914c414edc0d58bf
#
_cell.length_a   1.000
_cell.length_b   1.000
_cell.length_c   1.000
_cell.angle_alpha   90.00
_cell.angle_beta   90.00
_cell.angle_gamma   90.00
#
_symmetry.space_group_name_H-M   'P 1'
#
loop_
_entity.id
_entity.type
_entity.pdbx_description
1 polymer ?
#
loop_
_entity_poly.entity_id
_entity_poly.type
_entity_poly.pdbx_seq_one_letter_code
_entity_poly.pdbx_strand_id
1 'polypeptide(L)'
;MLQIKVFGTTPPCANCKRAEAQAEKAAGHFPGRVEVVKLDALGPEAEQYGLVTTPMVIVGEKVVGTGKVVPAAKLVSIIEEKLGD
;
A
#
# COMPACT_ATOMS: atom_id res chain seq x y z
N MET A 1 1.63 -3.99 -14.50
CA MET A 1 0.79 -3.08 -13.73
C MET A 1 1.44 -2.77 -12.38
N LEU A 2 1.45 -1.52 -11.99
CA LEU A 2 2.03 -1.13 -10.70
C LEU A 2 1.13 -1.59 -9.55
N GLN A 3 1.72 -2.19 -8.54
CA GLN A 3 0.98 -2.68 -7.38
C GLN A 3 1.22 -1.80 -6.17
N ILE A 4 0.14 -1.52 -5.44
CA ILE A 4 0.22 -0.93 -4.11
C ILE A 4 -0.06 -2.07 -3.14
N LYS A 5 0.94 -2.46 -2.37
CA LYS A 5 0.79 -3.55 -1.39
C LYS A 5 0.49 -2.95 -0.03
N VAL A 6 -0.57 -3.41 0.59
CA VAL A 6 -0.97 -2.95 1.93
C VAL A 6 -0.95 -4.15 2.86
N PHE A 7 -0.03 -4.12 3.82
CA PHE A 7 0.06 -5.15 4.84
C PHE A 7 -0.75 -4.73 6.05
N GLY A 8 -1.59 -5.62 6.51
CA GLY A 8 -2.44 -5.37 7.66
C GLY A 8 -2.63 -6.61 8.50
N THR A 9 -3.32 -6.44 9.63
CA THR A 9 -3.66 -7.55 10.51
C THR A 9 -4.90 -8.27 10.00
N THR A 10 -5.13 -9.51 10.49
CA THR A 10 -6.32 -10.28 10.16
C THR A 10 -7.02 -10.65 11.47
N PRO A 11 -8.19 -10.06 11.76
CA PRO A 11 -8.94 -9.06 10.97
C PRO A 11 -8.23 -7.70 10.94
N PRO A 12 -8.49 -6.88 9.91
CA PRO A 12 -7.81 -5.59 9.78
C PRO A 12 -8.21 -4.62 10.88
N CYS A 13 -7.21 -3.93 11.44
CA CYS A 13 -7.45 -2.90 12.44
C CYS A 13 -8.02 -1.65 11.77
N ALA A 14 -8.45 -0.68 12.57
CA ALA A 14 -9.02 0.56 12.03
C ALA A 14 -8.05 1.29 11.09
N ASN A 15 -6.79 1.40 11.48
CA ASN A 15 -5.77 2.05 10.65
C ASN A 15 -5.44 1.23 9.40
N CYS A 16 -5.51 -0.10 9.49
CA CYS A 16 -5.32 -0.96 8.34
C CYS A 16 -6.41 -0.73 7.31
N LYS A 17 -7.66 -0.60 7.75
CA LYS A 17 -8.78 -0.28 6.86
C LYS A 17 -8.63 1.08 6.22
N ARG A 18 -8.15 2.06 6.97
CA ARG A 18 -7.90 3.41 6.44
C ARG A 18 -6.79 3.40 5.41
N ALA A 19 -5.73 2.64 5.65
CA ALA A 19 -4.64 2.52 4.71
C ALA A 19 -5.12 1.88 3.41
N GLU A 20 -5.94 0.84 3.49
CA GLU A 20 -6.53 0.20 2.32
C GLU A 20 -7.41 1.17 1.53
N ALA A 21 -8.24 1.95 2.24
CA ALA A 21 -9.13 2.91 1.61
C ALA A 21 -8.33 3.99 0.86
N GLN A 22 -7.26 4.50 1.47
CA GLN A 22 -6.42 5.50 0.82
C GLN A 22 -5.71 4.92 -0.41
N ALA A 23 -5.24 3.68 -0.32
CA ALA A 23 -4.60 3.01 -1.45
C ALA A 23 -5.58 2.82 -2.61
N GLU A 24 -6.81 2.40 -2.32
CA GLU A 24 -7.84 2.23 -3.33
C GLU A 24 -8.22 3.56 -3.97
N LYS A 25 -8.31 4.61 -3.18
CA LYS A 25 -8.60 5.94 -3.68
C LYS A 25 -7.49 6.43 -4.62
N ALA A 26 -6.24 6.20 -4.26
CA ALA A 26 -5.10 6.56 -5.10
C ALA A 26 -5.12 5.77 -6.41
N ALA A 27 -5.37 4.46 -6.32
CA ALA A 27 -5.43 3.60 -7.50
C ALA A 27 -6.54 4.04 -8.46
N GLY A 28 -7.62 4.59 -7.93
CA GLY A 28 -8.74 5.09 -8.74
C GLY A 28 -8.36 6.24 -9.66
N HIS A 29 -7.25 6.93 -9.40
CA HIS A 29 -6.75 7.98 -10.29
C HIS A 29 -6.02 7.41 -11.51
N PHE A 30 -5.71 6.10 -11.49
CA PHE A 30 -4.96 5.45 -12.56
C PHE A 30 -5.66 4.16 -12.99
N PRO A 31 -6.91 4.25 -13.50
CA PRO A 31 -7.66 3.06 -13.84
C PRO A 31 -6.94 2.20 -14.88
N GLY A 32 -6.84 0.91 -14.60
CA GLY A 32 -6.17 -0.03 -15.46
C GLY A 32 -4.64 -0.01 -15.40
N ARG A 33 -4.05 0.86 -14.57
CA ARG A 33 -2.58 0.99 -14.46
C ARG A 33 -2.03 0.65 -13.09
N VAL A 34 -2.88 0.67 -12.07
CA VAL A 34 -2.50 0.42 -10.68
C VAL A 34 -3.51 -0.52 -10.05
N GLU A 35 -3.02 -1.50 -9.31
CA GLU A 35 -3.89 -2.38 -8.52
C GLU A 35 -3.46 -2.38 -7.07
N VAL A 36 -4.42 -2.57 -6.17
CA VAL A 36 -4.18 -2.67 -4.74
C VAL A 36 -4.17 -4.14 -4.33
N VAL A 37 -3.10 -4.55 -3.67
CA VAL A 37 -2.96 -5.92 -3.16
C VAL A 37 -2.94 -5.85 -1.64
N LYS A 38 -3.91 -6.53 -1.02
CA LYS A 38 -4.01 -6.58 0.44
C LYS A 38 -3.33 -7.84 0.93
N LEU A 39 -2.36 -7.69 1.81
CA LEU A 39 -1.55 -8.79 2.30
C LEU A 39 -1.58 -8.86 3.83
N ASP A 40 -1.36 -10.07 4.34
CA ASP A 40 -1.31 -10.31 5.78
C ASP A 40 0.12 -10.03 6.27
N ALA A 41 0.23 -9.24 7.34
CA ALA A 41 1.52 -8.92 7.94
C ALA A 41 2.25 -10.16 8.47
N LEU A 42 1.52 -11.23 8.73
CA LEU A 42 2.09 -12.51 9.16
C LEU A 42 2.30 -13.49 8.02
N GLY A 43 1.99 -13.07 6.78
CA GLY A 43 2.10 -13.92 5.61
C GLY A 43 3.53 -13.98 5.06
N PRO A 44 3.77 -14.92 4.11
CA PRO A 44 5.11 -15.10 3.55
C PRO A 44 5.66 -13.88 2.81
N GLU A 45 4.80 -13.08 2.22
CA GLU A 45 5.23 -11.87 1.51
C GLU A 45 5.87 -10.85 2.47
N ALA A 46 5.38 -10.80 3.71
CA ALA A 46 5.91 -9.86 4.71
C ALA A 46 7.35 -10.21 5.10
N GLU A 47 7.73 -11.46 5.02
CA GLU A 47 9.07 -11.91 5.37
C GLU A 47 10.13 -11.27 4.48
N GLN A 48 9.79 -10.92 3.25
CA GLN A 48 10.70 -10.28 2.32
C GLN A 48 11.11 -8.89 2.78
N TYR A 49 10.31 -8.28 3.62
CA TYR A 49 10.54 -6.92 4.11
C TYR A 49 11.02 -6.91 5.57
N GLY A 50 11.25 -8.10 6.13
CA GLY A 50 11.68 -8.23 7.51
C GLY A 50 10.55 -7.96 8.49
N LEU A 51 10.81 -7.15 9.51
CA LEU A 51 9.79 -6.81 10.50
C LEU A 51 8.78 -5.83 9.91
N VAL A 52 7.52 -6.25 9.83
CA VAL A 52 6.43 -5.43 9.29
C VAL A 52 5.65 -4.78 10.42
N THR A 53 5.58 -3.45 10.39
CA THR A 53 4.74 -2.67 11.31
C THR A 53 3.48 -2.27 10.57
N THR A 54 2.32 -2.69 11.06
CA THR A 54 1.05 -2.46 10.38
C THR A 54 0.41 -1.13 10.75
N PRO A 55 -0.26 -0.45 9.81
CA PRO A 55 -0.31 -0.79 8.39
C PRO A 55 0.99 -0.43 7.68
N MET A 56 1.41 -1.24 6.72
CA MET A 56 2.59 -0.96 5.92
C MET A 56 2.17 -0.84 4.46
N VAL A 57 2.58 0.23 3.81
CA VAL A 57 2.20 0.52 2.42
C VAL A 57 3.43 0.54 1.54
N ILE A 58 3.39 -0.23 0.45
CA ILE A 58 4.49 -0.34 -0.50
C ILE A 58 3.96 -0.02 -1.89
N VAL A 59 4.62 0.89 -2.59
CA VAL A 59 4.28 1.20 -3.98
C VAL A 59 5.38 0.61 -4.86
N GLY A 60 5.02 -0.41 -5.65
CA GLY A 60 6.00 -1.14 -6.42
C GLY A 60 6.95 -1.88 -5.49
N GLU A 61 8.18 -1.40 -5.39
CA GLU A 61 9.19 -1.97 -4.50
C GLU A 61 9.57 -1.02 -3.36
N LYS A 62 9.00 0.19 -3.38
CA LYS A 62 9.34 1.21 -2.40
C LYS A 62 8.39 1.19 -1.22
N VAL A 63 8.93 1.06 -0.02
CA VAL A 63 8.17 1.17 1.22
C VAL A 63 7.90 2.65 1.46
N VAL A 64 6.63 3.05 1.43
CA VAL A 64 6.24 4.47 1.56
C VAL A 64 5.66 4.82 2.91
N GLY A 65 5.28 3.81 3.70
CA GLY A 65 4.79 4.04 5.05
C GLY A 65 4.83 2.78 5.87
N THR A 66 5.23 2.89 7.13
CA THR A 66 5.22 1.78 8.09
C THR A 66 4.57 2.28 9.37
N GLY A 67 3.58 1.53 9.86
CA GLY A 67 2.89 1.88 11.09
C GLY A 67 2.04 3.13 11.01
N LYS A 68 1.71 3.59 9.81
CA LYS A 68 0.90 4.80 9.62
C LYS A 68 0.09 4.73 8.34
N VAL A 69 -0.97 5.52 8.29
CA VAL A 69 -1.82 5.65 7.10
C VAL A 69 -1.17 6.68 6.16
N VAL A 70 -0.98 6.30 4.91
CA VAL A 70 -0.43 7.21 3.88
C VAL A 70 -1.60 7.83 3.13
N PRO A 71 -1.71 9.17 3.10
CA PRO A 71 -2.80 9.83 2.39
C PRO A 71 -2.80 9.52 0.89
N ALA A 72 -3.99 9.45 0.30
CA ALA A 72 -4.13 9.17 -1.12
C ALA A 72 -3.36 10.17 -1.99
N ALA A 73 -3.37 11.44 -1.62
CA ALA A 73 -2.65 12.49 -2.36
C ALA A 73 -1.15 12.17 -2.46
N LYS A 74 -0.57 11.70 -1.37
CA LYS A 74 0.85 11.32 -1.36
C LYS A 74 1.09 10.08 -2.22
N LEU A 75 0.19 9.11 -2.14
CA LEU A 75 0.29 7.90 -2.96
C LEU A 75 0.19 8.23 -4.45
N VAL A 76 -0.72 9.13 -4.83
CA VAL A 76 -0.87 9.57 -6.22
C VAL A 76 0.43 10.17 -6.72
N SER A 77 1.05 11.03 -5.94
CA SER A 77 2.32 11.66 -6.30
C SER A 77 3.43 10.62 -6.52
N ILE A 78 3.52 9.64 -5.64
CA ILE A 78 4.51 8.57 -5.73
C ILE A 78 4.24 7.70 -6.96
N ILE A 79 2.97 7.39 -7.22
CA ILE A 79 2.59 6.58 -8.38
C ILE A 79 2.95 7.28 -9.68
N GLU A 80 2.67 8.57 -9.78
CA GLU A 80 3.01 9.34 -10.97
C GLU A 80 4.51 9.29 -11.26
N GLU A 81 5.30 9.40 -10.20
CA GLU A 81 6.76 9.30 -10.30
C GLU A 81 7.18 7.90 -10.76
N LYS A 82 6.55 6.86 -10.22
CA LYS A 82 6.87 5.47 -10.59
C LYS A 82 6.45 5.11 -12.01
N LEU A 83 5.38 5.71 -12.50
CA LEU A 83 4.93 5.47 -13.87
C LEU A 83 5.77 6.18 -14.91
N GLY A 84 6.76 6.96 -14.48
CA GLY A 84 7.77 7.51 -15.37
C GLY A 84 7.37 8.73 -16.18
N ASP A 85 6.39 9.41 -15.70
CA ASP A 85 5.90 10.61 -16.42
C ASP A 85 6.46 11.89 -15.84
#